data_5afd6fa6cd35cea519cffd9c83f1c205
#
_entry.id   5afd6fa6cd35cea519cffd9c83f1c205
#
_cell.length_a   1.000
_cell.length_b   1.000
_cell.length_c   1.000
_cell.angle_alpha   90.00
_cell.angle_beta   90.00
_cell.angle_gamma   90.00
#
_symmetry.space_group_name_H-M   'P 1'
#
loop_
_entity.id
_entity.type
_entity.pdbx_description
1 polymer ?
#
loop_
_entity_poly.entity_id
_entity_poly.type
_entity_poly.pdbx_seq_one_letter_code
_entity_poly.pdbx_strand_id
1 'polypeptide(L)'
;MDLQYVLLNPNGRIAQREFWIGVGLLICGNVVSGIIPALGGLIWLFLIYVGVCVYGKRLHDTGRSAWLHLVPWAITLALTSVGGVLMGGAILTAFLAGDDFNPLTLFTAGSGLALMMGLSNLVWLIYTLWVGLSAGQAGANAYGPAPIRILTAEPPAPSDDQG
;
A
#
# COMPACT_ATOMS: atom_id res chain seq x y z
N MET A 1 10.63 -19.09 0.54
CA MET A 1 9.48 -18.16 0.49
C MET A 1 8.63 -18.54 -0.71
N ASP A 2 7.37 -18.83 -0.49
CA ASP A 2 6.41 -19.09 -1.58
C ASP A 2 5.80 -17.76 -2.06
N LEU A 3 6.28 -17.26 -3.19
CA LEU A 3 5.81 -16.01 -3.78
C LEU A 3 4.34 -16.09 -4.22
N GLN A 4 3.91 -17.26 -4.71
CA GLN A 4 2.53 -17.44 -5.13
C GLN A 4 1.59 -17.31 -3.92
N TYR A 5 1.94 -17.90 -2.79
CA TYR A 5 1.18 -17.72 -1.55
C TYR A 5 1.19 -16.27 -1.08
N VAL A 6 2.33 -15.58 -1.13
CA VAL A 6 2.44 -14.19 -0.66
C VAL A 6 1.63 -13.23 -1.54
N LEU A 7 1.65 -13.41 -2.86
CA LEU A 7 1.08 -12.42 -3.79
C LEU A 7 -0.35 -12.73 -4.23
N LEU A 8 -0.73 -14.00 -4.28
CA LEU A 8 -1.99 -14.40 -4.92
C LEU A 8 -3.02 -15.03 -3.97
N ASN A 9 -2.63 -15.47 -2.77
CA ASN A 9 -3.57 -16.02 -1.81
C ASN A 9 -4.01 -14.93 -0.82
N PRO A 10 -5.32 -14.59 -0.71
CA PRO A 10 -5.80 -13.58 0.22
C PRO A 10 -5.89 -14.08 1.68
N ASN A 11 -5.86 -15.38 1.90
CA ASN A 11 -6.03 -16.00 3.21
C ASN A 11 -4.69 -16.23 3.92
N GLY A 12 -4.74 -16.31 5.25
CA GLY A 12 -3.59 -16.66 6.08
C GLY A 12 -2.83 -15.45 6.60
N ARG A 13 -1.56 -15.66 6.94
CA ARG A 13 -0.70 -14.68 7.60
C ARG A 13 0.68 -14.69 6.93
N ILE A 14 1.37 -13.55 6.90
CA ILE A 14 2.76 -13.43 6.43
C ILE A 14 3.63 -12.72 7.45
N ALA A 15 4.91 -13.12 7.51
CA ALA A 15 5.90 -12.46 8.36
C ALA A 15 6.29 -11.07 7.81
N GLN A 16 6.90 -10.28 8.68
CA GLN A 16 7.34 -8.92 8.33
C GLN A 16 8.26 -8.87 7.11
N ARG A 17 9.21 -9.81 7.02
CA ARG A 17 10.14 -9.89 5.87
C ARG A 17 9.40 -10.11 4.54
N GLU A 18 8.44 -11.04 4.53
CA GLU A 18 7.65 -11.36 3.35
C GLU A 18 6.78 -10.19 2.92
N PHE A 19 6.23 -9.44 3.90
CA PHE A 19 5.49 -8.22 3.64
C PHE A 19 6.35 -7.18 2.90
N TRP A 20 7.56 -6.89 3.39
CA TRP A 20 8.43 -5.89 2.74
C TRP A 20 8.88 -6.30 1.34
N ILE A 21 9.09 -7.60 1.10
CA ILE A 21 9.35 -8.11 -0.25
C ILE A 21 8.12 -7.89 -1.14
N GLY A 22 6.92 -8.20 -0.64
CA GLY A 22 5.65 -7.95 -1.35
C GLY A 22 5.46 -6.47 -1.69
N VAL A 23 5.74 -5.56 -0.75
CA VAL A 23 5.70 -4.10 -0.98
C VAL A 23 6.70 -3.68 -2.05
N GLY A 24 7.94 -4.20 -2.01
CA GLY A 24 8.94 -3.93 -3.04
C GLY A 24 8.47 -4.36 -4.44
N LEU A 25 7.88 -5.54 -4.55
CA LEU A 25 7.32 -6.04 -5.81
C LEU A 25 6.14 -5.18 -6.30
N LEU A 26 5.27 -4.71 -5.38
CA LEU A 26 4.18 -3.79 -5.72
C LEU A 26 4.72 -2.45 -6.25
N ILE A 27 5.76 -1.89 -5.66
CA ILE A 27 6.39 -0.64 -6.13
C ILE A 27 6.98 -0.86 -7.53
N CYS A 28 7.77 -1.92 -7.74
CA CYS A 28 8.32 -2.25 -9.05
C CYS A 28 7.22 -2.46 -10.09
N GLY A 29 6.16 -3.19 -9.74
CA GLY A 29 5.02 -3.42 -10.62
C GLY A 29 4.30 -2.13 -11.01
N ASN A 30 4.12 -1.19 -10.07
CA ASN A 30 3.53 0.12 -10.37
C ASN A 30 4.39 0.95 -11.33
N VAL A 31 5.73 0.93 -11.17
CA VAL A 31 6.64 1.58 -12.12
C VAL A 31 6.48 0.97 -13.51
N VAL A 32 6.50 -0.37 -13.62
CA VAL A 32 6.30 -1.08 -14.89
C VAL A 32 4.93 -0.74 -15.51
N SER A 33 3.87 -0.72 -14.71
CA SER A 33 2.53 -0.33 -15.15
C SER A 33 2.52 1.08 -15.78
N GLY A 34 3.26 2.03 -15.22
CA GLY A 34 3.36 3.39 -15.76
C GLY A 34 4.15 3.50 -17.07
N ILE A 35 5.04 2.55 -17.35
CA ILE A 35 5.89 2.57 -18.55
C ILE A 35 5.19 1.93 -19.76
N ILE A 36 4.23 1.02 -19.56
CA ILE A 36 3.57 0.26 -20.62
C ILE A 36 2.15 0.81 -20.88
N PRO A 37 1.94 1.79 -21.80
CA PRO A 37 0.66 2.49 -21.90
C PRO A 37 -0.53 1.57 -22.23
N ALA A 38 -0.34 0.57 -23.11
CA ALA A 38 -1.43 -0.29 -23.56
C ALA A 38 -1.89 -1.31 -22.51
N LEU A 39 -0.99 -1.81 -21.65
CA LEU A 39 -1.26 -2.85 -20.65
C LEU A 39 -1.21 -2.32 -19.22
N GLY A 40 -0.75 -1.09 -19.03
CA GLY A 40 -0.53 -0.50 -17.69
C GLY A 40 -1.78 -0.54 -16.82
N GLY A 41 -2.95 -0.24 -17.37
CA GLY A 41 -4.23 -0.31 -16.65
C GLY A 41 -4.56 -1.72 -16.16
N LEU A 42 -4.33 -2.76 -16.97
CA LEU A 42 -4.56 -4.15 -16.59
C LEU A 42 -3.55 -4.61 -15.51
N ILE A 43 -2.29 -4.23 -15.69
CA ILE A 43 -1.24 -4.50 -14.70
C ILE A 43 -1.61 -3.83 -13.37
N TRP A 44 -2.04 -2.58 -13.41
CA TRP A 44 -2.44 -1.83 -12.21
C TRP A 44 -3.63 -2.48 -11.49
N LEU A 45 -4.67 -2.92 -12.22
CA LEU A 45 -5.80 -3.65 -11.63
C LEU A 45 -5.34 -4.96 -10.95
N PHE A 46 -4.42 -5.69 -11.59
CA PHE A 46 -3.83 -6.88 -10.99
C PHE A 46 -3.03 -6.55 -9.71
N LEU A 47 -2.28 -5.44 -9.71
CA LEU A 47 -1.53 -4.99 -8.54
C LEU A 47 -2.44 -4.57 -7.37
N ILE A 48 -3.65 -4.08 -7.62
CA ILE A 48 -4.65 -3.86 -6.56
C ILE A 48 -4.95 -5.18 -5.84
N TYR A 49 -5.23 -6.24 -6.60
CA TYR A 49 -5.49 -7.57 -6.02
C TYR A 49 -4.29 -8.08 -5.21
N VAL A 50 -3.08 -7.98 -5.77
CA VAL A 50 -1.84 -8.34 -5.06
C VAL A 50 -1.67 -7.53 -3.77
N GLY A 51 -1.97 -6.24 -3.83
CA GLY A 51 -1.96 -5.36 -2.65
C GLY A 51 -2.90 -5.85 -1.55
N VAL A 52 -4.14 -6.19 -1.90
CA VAL A 52 -5.11 -6.76 -0.94
C VAL A 52 -4.56 -8.03 -0.30
N CYS A 53 -3.93 -8.92 -1.08
CA CYS A 53 -3.33 -10.15 -0.56
C CYS A 53 -2.16 -9.87 0.41
N VAL A 54 -1.26 -8.98 0.06
CA VAL A 54 -0.05 -8.67 0.84
C VAL A 54 -0.42 -7.94 2.14
N TYR A 55 -1.16 -6.83 2.03
CA TYR A 55 -1.55 -6.02 3.21
C TYR A 55 -2.55 -6.75 4.09
N GLY A 56 -3.52 -7.46 3.50
CA GLY A 56 -4.52 -8.24 4.23
C GLY A 56 -3.87 -9.29 5.12
N LYS A 57 -2.97 -10.11 4.58
CA LYS A 57 -2.26 -11.13 5.37
C LYS A 57 -1.35 -10.54 6.45
N ARG A 58 -0.76 -9.37 6.20
CA ARG A 58 0.03 -8.70 7.23
C ARG A 58 -0.86 -8.14 8.35
N LEU A 59 -2.02 -7.59 8.04
CA LEU A 59 -3.03 -7.19 9.03
C LEU A 59 -3.50 -8.40 9.84
N HIS A 60 -3.76 -9.54 9.19
CA HIS A 60 -4.09 -10.79 9.86
C HIS A 60 -2.98 -11.25 10.82
N ASP A 61 -1.72 -11.07 10.46
CA ASP A 61 -0.60 -11.42 11.34
C ASP A 61 -0.58 -10.57 12.62
N THR A 62 -1.03 -9.33 12.54
CA THR A 62 -1.19 -8.44 13.71
C THR A 62 -2.52 -8.63 14.45
N GLY A 63 -3.35 -9.60 14.05
CA GLY A 63 -4.67 -9.86 14.63
C GLY A 63 -5.75 -8.87 14.18
N ARG A 64 -5.51 -8.11 13.12
CA ARG A 64 -6.45 -7.10 12.59
C ARG A 64 -7.13 -7.60 11.33
N SER A 65 -8.33 -7.08 11.08
CA SER A 65 -9.09 -7.41 9.87
C SER A 65 -8.47 -6.78 8.61
N ALA A 66 -8.45 -7.54 7.51
CA ALA A 66 -8.03 -7.04 6.18
C ALA A 66 -8.90 -5.85 5.69
N TRP A 67 -10.13 -5.66 6.19
CA TRP A 67 -10.98 -4.53 5.87
C TRP A 67 -10.34 -3.17 6.19
N LEU A 68 -9.40 -3.12 7.15
CA LEU A 68 -8.60 -1.91 7.43
C LEU A 68 -7.80 -1.43 6.21
N HIS A 69 -7.55 -2.30 5.24
CA HIS A 69 -6.90 -1.90 3.99
C HIS A 69 -7.77 -0.98 3.12
N LEU A 70 -9.08 -0.93 3.33
CA LEU A 70 -9.96 0.03 2.66
C LEU A 70 -9.79 1.47 3.16
N VAL A 71 -9.26 1.67 4.37
CA VAL A 71 -9.11 3.02 4.97
C VAL A 71 -8.21 3.93 4.10
N PRO A 72 -6.96 3.55 3.76
CA PRO A 72 -6.14 4.40 2.88
C PRO A 72 -6.77 4.59 1.50
N TRP A 73 -7.48 3.60 0.95
CA TRP A 73 -8.22 3.75 -0.31
C TRP A 73 -9.32 4.81 -0.21
N ALA A 74 -10.13 4.78 0.85
CA ALA A 74 -11.20 5.76 1.07
C ALA A 74 -10.63 7.19 1.23
N ILE A 75 -9.55 7.34 2.01
CA ILE A 75 -8.89 8.63 2.19
C ILE A 75 -8.31 9.13 0.87
N THR A 76 -7.61 8.27 0.13
CA THR A 76 -7.03 8.61 -1.18
C THR A 76 -8.12 9.04 -2.17
N LEU A 77 -9.23 8.32 -2.22
CA LEU A 77 -10.37 8.67 -3.08
C LEU A 77 -10.94 10.04 -2.70
N ALA A 78 -11.13 10.31 -1.43
CA ALA A 78 -11.61 11.62 -0.95
C ALA A 78 -10.66 12.75 -1.33
N LEU A 79 -9.35 12.60 -1.05
CA LEU A 79 -8.33 13.60 -1.37
C LEU A 79 -8.23 13.87 -2.87
N THR A 80 -8.17 12.82 -3.69
CA THR A 80 -8.09 12.97 -5.16
C THR A 80 -9.36 13.54 -5.75
N SER A 81 -10.54 13.25 -5.18
CA SER A 81 -11.80 13.87 -5.58
C SER A 81 -11.81 15.37 -5.29
N VAL A 82 -11.35 15.78 -4.10
CA VAL A 82 -11.19 17.21 -3.76
C VAL A 82 -10.22 17.88 -4.71
N GLY A 83 -9.05 17.28 -4.98
CA GLY A 83 -8.08 17.79 -5.95
C GLY A 83 -8.65 17.94 -7.35
N GLY A 84 -9.44 16.98 -7.79
CA GLY A 84 -10.14 17.02 -9.09
C GLY A 84 -11.18 18.14 -9.17
N VAL A 85 -11.95 18.36 -8.11
CA VAL A 85 -12.91 19.49 -8.02
C VAL A 85 -12.20 20.83 -8.05
N LEU A 86 -11.09 20.98 -7.31
CA LEU A 86 -10.29 22.22 -7.31
C LEU A 86 -9.72 22.50 -8.70
N MET A 87 -9.16 21.48 -9.36
CA MET A 87 -8.62 21.63 -10.72
C MET A 87 -9.72 21.95 -11.72
N GLY A 88 -10.82 21.18 -11.71
CA GLY A 88 -11.96 21.39 -12.62
C GLY A 88 -12.64 22.74 -12.42
N GLY A 89 -12.79 23.17 -11.17
CA GLY A 89 -13.34 24.51 -10.84
C GLY A 89 -12.45 25.64 -11.35
N ALA A 90 -11.11 25.53 -11.18
CA ALA A 90 -10.17 26.53 -11.70
C ALA A 90 -10.20 26.60 -13.24
N ILE A 91 -10.25 25.45 -13.91
CA ILE A 91 -10.38 25.39 -15.38
C ILE A 91 -11.70 26.01 -15.84
N LEU A 92 -12.81 25.66 -15.17
CA LEU A 92 -14.14 26.20 -15.53
C LEU A 92 -14.22 27.72 -15.34
N THR A 93 -13.67 28.25 -14.22
CA THR A 93 -13.64 29.70 -13.98
C THR A 93 -12.81 30.42 -15.03
N ALA A 94 -11.64 29.92 -15.40
CA ALA A 94 -10.82 30.48 -16.47
C ALA A 94 -11.58 30.49 -17.82
N PHE A 95 -12.23 29.40 -18.15
CA PHE A 95 -13.04 29.28 -19.38
C PHE A 95 -14.19 30.29 -19.41
N LEU A 96 -14.95 30.44 -18.32
CA LEU A 96 -16.07 31.37 -18.23
C LEU A 96 -15.63 32.84 -18.22
N ALA A 97 -14.43 33.13 -17.72
CA ALA A 97 -13.83 34.46 -17.73
C ALA A 97 -13.27 34.85 -19.12
N GLY A 98 -13.23 33.92 -20.07
CA GLY A 98 -12.61 34.15 -21.37
C GLY A 98 -11.09 34.28 -21.31
N ASP A 99 -10.48 33.76 -20.23
CA ASP A 99 -9.02 33.75 -20.08
C ASP A 99 -8.41 32.73 -21.05
N ASP A 100 -7.37 33.14 -21.76
CA ASP A 100 -6.49 32.21 -22.45
C ASP A 100 -5.81 31.32 -21.40
N PHE A 101 -5.79 29.99 -21.64
CA PHE A 101 -5.11 29.03 -20.76
C PHE A 101 -3.60 29.28 -20.75
N ASN A 102 -3.17 30.32 -20.01
CA ASN A 102 -1.78 30.63 -19.85
C ASN A 102 -1.10 29.68 -18.83
N PRO A 103 0.25 29.64 -18.81
CA PRO A 103 0.96 28.74 -17.90
C PRO A 103 0.64 28.94 -16.42
N LEU A 104 0.31 30.16 -16.00
CA LEU A 104 -0.05 30.44 -14.60
C LEU A 104 -1.42 29.85 -14.23
N THR A 105 -2.41 29.95 -15.11
CA THR A 105 -3.73 29.32 -14.94
C THR A 105 -3.60 27.81 -14.84
N LEU A 106 -2.82 27.18 -15.71
CA LEU A 106 -2.55 25.75 -15.67
C LEU A 106 -1.81 25.32 -14.40
N PHE A 107 -0.84 26.12 -13.97
CA PHE A 107 -0.09 25.87 -12.73
C PHE A 107 -1.02 25.95 -11.50
N THR A 108 -1.85 26.98 -11.39
CA THR A 108 -2.77 27.15 -10.26
C THR A 108 -3.85 26.06 -10.26
N ALA A 109 -4.41 25.70 -11.42
CA ALA A 109 -5.36 24.61 -11.55
C ALA A 109 -4.76 23.27 -11.16
N GLY A 110 -3.52 22.99 -11.58
CA GLY A 110 -2.81 21.75 -11.29
C GLY A 110 -2.30 21.62 -9.86
N SER A 111 -1.98 22.73 -9.19
CA SER A 111 -1.35 22.73 -7.86
C SER A 111 -2.23 22.08 -6.79
N GLY A 112 -3.54 22.31 -6.81
CA GLY A 112 -4.49 21.70 -5.90
C GLY A 112 -4.53 20.17 -6.04
N LEU A 113 -4.60 19.67 -7.27
CA LEU A 113 -4.56 18.23 -7.54
C LEU A 113 -3.21 17.63 -7.11
N ALA A 114 -2.10 18.27 -7.45
CA ALA A 114 -0.76 17.82 -7.07
C ALA A 114 -0.58 17.74 -5.55
N LEU A 115 -1.09 18.73 -4.80
CA LEU A 115 -1.09 18.71 -3.34
C LEU A 115 -1.89 17.52 -2.79
N MET A 116 -3.10 17.28 -3.29
CA MET A 116 -3.94 16.17 -2.82
C MET A 116 -3.34 14.81 -3.18
N MET A 117 -2.68 14.68 -4.32
CA MET A 117 -1.92 13.48 -4.69
C MET A 117 -0.71 13.28 -3.76
N GLY A 118 0.02 14.34 -3.42
CA GLY A 118 1.11 14.30 -2.45
C GLY A 118 0.64 13.83 -1.07
N LEU A 119 -0.46 14.37 -0.57
CA LEU A 119 -1.08 13.93 0.69
C LEU A 119 -1.53 12.47 0.62
N SER A 120 -2.09 12.03 -0.50
CA SER A 120 -2.47 10.62 -0.71
C SER A 120 -1.26 9.70 -0.62
N ASN A 121 -0.14 10.06 -1.24
CA ASN A 121 1.10 9.29 -1.13
C ASN A 121 1.62 9.24 0.32
N LEU A 122 1.51 10.34 1.07
CA LEU A 122 1.88 10.37 2.49
C LEU A 122 1.00 9.44 3.33
N VAL A 123 -0.31 9.40 3.08
CA VAL A 123 -1.24 8.46 3.72
C VAL A 123 -0.80 7.02 3.47
N TRP A 124 -0.48 6.67 2.23
CA TRP A 124 0.01 5.34 1.87
C TRP A 124 1.34 5.00 2.53
N LEU A 125 2.26 5.95 2.59
CA LEU A 125 3.55 5.78 3.27
C LEU A 125 3.36 5.47 4.76
N ILE A 126 2.59 6.32 5.46
CA ILE A 126 2.32 6.16 6.90
C ILE A 126 1.62 4.82 7.16
N TYR A 127 0.61 4.48 6.36
CA TYR A 127 -0.11 3.22 6.47
C TYR A 127 0.80 2.02 6.25
N THR A 128 1.64 2.04 5.21
CA THR A 128 2.59 0.96 4.90
C THR A 128 3.61 0.76 6.02
N LEU A 129 4.16 1.85 6.54
CA LEU A 129 5.08 1.81 7.69
C LEU A 129 4.37 1.26 8.93
N TRP A 130 3.17 1.72 9.22
CA TRP A 130 2.40 1.23 10.37
C TRP A 130 2.11 -0.27 10.28
N VAL A 131 1.60 -0.75 9.15
CA VAL A 131 1.33 -2.18 8.93
C VAL A 131 2.62 -3.00 8.96
N GLY A 132 3.66 -2.53 8.27
CA GLY A 132 4.94 -3.24 8.16
C GLY A 132 5.70 -3.33 9.49
N LEU A 133 5.68 -2.28 10.31
CA LEU A 133 6.40 -2.21 11.59
C LEU A 133 5.59 -2.77 12.77
N SER A 134 4.27 -2.95 12.64
CA SER A 134 3.44 -3.54 13.70
C SER A 134 3.92 -4.96 14.04
N ALA A 135 4.04 -5.27 15.33
CA ALA A 135 4.43 -6.61 15.79
C ALA A 135 3.33 -7.62 15.45
N GLY A 136 3.70 -8.74 14.82
CA GLY A 136 2.78 -9.86 14.59
C GLY A 136 2.58 -10.70 15.85
N GLN A 137 1.41 -11.33 15.97
CA GLN A 137 1.09 -12.23 17.08
C GLN A 137 1.94 -13.51 17.03
N ALA A 138 2.50 -13.92 18.16
CA ALA A 138 3.40 -15.08 18.25
C ALA A 138 2.69 -16.41 18.09
N GLY A 139 1.43 -16.53 18.54
CA GLY A 139 0.63 -17.75 18.49
C GLY A 139 -0.28 -17.82 17.26
N ALA A 140 -1.02 -18.92 17.14
CA ALA A 140 -2.15 -19.02 16.23
C ALA A 140 -3.25 -18.01 16.60
N ASN A 141 -3.93 -17.46 15.59
CA ASN A 141 -5.05 -16.57 15.78
C ASN A 141 -6.23 -16.95 14.85
N ALA A 142 -7.28 -16.13 14.81
CA ALA A 142 -8.46 -16.38 13.98
C ALA A 142 -8.16 -16.54 12.46
N TYR A 143 -6.98 -16.12 12.00
CA TYR A 143 -6.57 -16.16 10.59
C TYR A 143 -5.58 -17.30 10.28
N GLY A 144 -5.23 -18.10 11.29
CA GLY A 144 -4.39 -19.27 11.11
C GLY A 144 -3.14 -19.33 12.00
N PRO A 145 -2.27 -20.32 11.77
CA PRO A 145 -1.02 -20.47 12.53
C PRO A 145 -0.07 -19.29 12.29
N ALA A 146 0.83 -19.06 13.24
CA ALA A 146 1.86 -18.06 13.08
C ALA A 146 2.76 -18.38 11.87
N PRO A 147 3.14 -17.38 11.04
CA PRO A 147 4.08 -17.62 9.96
C PRO A 147 5.42 -18.10 10.53
N ILE A 148 6.10 -18.98 9.78
CA ILE A 148 7.42 -19.47 10.17
C ILE A 148 8.37 -18.27 10.19
N ARG A 149 8.66 -17.79 11.39
CA ARG A 149 9.73 -16.82 11.60
C ARG A 149 11.00 -17.65 11.67
N ILE A 150 11.99 -17.35 10.83
CA ILE A 150 13.36 -17.80 11.06
C ILE A 150 13.79 -17.03 12.31
N LEU A 151 13.51 -17.60 13.46
CA LEU A 151 14.17 -17.18 14.70
C LEU A 151 15.65 -17.42 14.42
N THR A 152 16.45 -16.37 14.42
CA THR A 152 17.89 -16.53 14.62
C THR A 152 18.01 -17.45 15.84
N ALA A 153 18.55 -18.66 15.60
CA ALA A 153 18.62 -19.69 16.61
C ALA A 153 19.19 -19.07 17.88
N GLU A 154 18.36 -19.01 18.91
CA GLU A 154 18.85 -18.74 20.25
C GLU A 154 19.95 -19.79 20.51
N PRO A 155 21.16 -19.39 20.89
CA PRO A 155 22.23 -20.36 21.18
C PRO A 155 21.66 -21.37 22.17
N PRO A 156 21.90 -22.68 22.01
CA PRO A 156 21.42 -23.68 22.95
C PRO A 156 21.88 -23.25 24.34
N ALA A 157 20.93 -23.22 25.28
CA ALA A 157 21.21 -22.93 26.66
C ALA A 157 22.41 -23.79 27.11
N PRO A 158 23.38 -23.23 27.89
CA PRO A 158 24.48 -24.01 28.37
C PRO A 158 23.97 -25.25 29.09
N SER A 159 24.38 -26.43 28.62
CA SER A 159 24.05 -27.67 29.31
C SER A 159 24.64 -27.57 30.73
N ASP A 160 23.77 -27.59 31.74
CA ASP A 160 24.15 -27.75 33.13
C ASP A 160 24.66 -29.20 33.36
N ASP A 161 25.76 -29.56 32.67
CA ASP A 161 26.57 -30.71 33.01
C ASP A 161 27.58 -30.29 34.06
N GLN A 162 27.10 -30.08 35.27
CA GLN A 162 27.92 -30.10 36.48
C GLN A 162 27.40 -31.23 37.36
N GLY A 163 27.96 -32.41 37.13
CA GLY A 163 27.91 -33.55 38.02
C GLY A 163 29.32 -34.00 38.33
#